data_303053de63b21cf66d673caa3e122b58
#
_entry.id   303053de63b21cf66d673caa3e122b58
#
_cell.length_a   1.000
_cell.length_b   1.000
_cell.length_c   1.000
_cell.angle_alpha   90.00
_cell.angle_beta   90.00
_cell.angle_gamma   90.00
#
_symmetry.space_group_name_H-M   'P 1'
#
loop_
_entity.id
_entity.type
_entity.pdbx_description
1 polymer ?
#
loop_
_entity_poly.entity_id
_entity_poly.type
_entity_poly.pdbx_seq_one_letter_code
_entity_poly.pdbx_strand_id
1 'polypeptide(L)'
;MYICPHMALKLTTYYKGSDIPDLPGNNFFHSKELFLLYEATPSYTPIYIVATEEQKTLAKILVVIRKNTSLIPFSILNRCDVYGTGEYLDDTIDKETLFGEMLSHFTKEIFREASIIEFRNLNNSLFGYKHFRSNHYFPVN
;
A
#
# COMPACT_ATOMS: atom_id res chain seq x y z
N MET A 1 38.20 3.59 -5.06
CA MET A 1 37.05 3.10 -4.30
C MET A 1 35.80 3.76 -4.87
N TYR A 2 35.04 3.01 -5.65
CA TYR A 2 33.77 3.54 -6.16
C TYR A 2 32.73 3.36 -5.07
N ILE A 3 32.30 4.44 -4.44
CA ILE A 3 31.10 4.46 -3.63
C ILE A 3 29.97 4.52 -4.65
N CYS A 4 29.28 3.40 -4.90
CA CYS A 4 27.98 3.47 -5.55
C CYS A 4 27.13 4.45 -4.75
N PRO A 5 26.64 5.53 -5.35
CA PRO A 5 25.64 6.33 -4.66
C PRO A 5 24.50 5.37 -4.35
N HIS A 6 24.15 5.23 -3.07
CA HIS A 6 22.94 4.57 -2.67
C HIS A 6 21.81 5.30 -3.38
N MET A 7 21.33 4.69 -4.44
CA MET A 7 20.22 5.23 -5.19
C MET A 7 19.02 5.28 -4.25
N ALA A 8 18.50 6.47 -4.06
CA ALA A 8 17.48 6.69 -3.05
C ALA A 8 16.16 6.04 -3.47
N LEU A 9 15.68 5.11 -2.67
CA LEU A 9 14.32 4.61 -2.74
C LEU A 9 13.35 5.80 -2.63
N LYS A 10 12.44 5.92 -3.60
CA LYS A 10 11.40 6.93 -3.59
C LYS A 10 10.04 6.26 -3.44
N LEU A 11 9.28 6.69 -2.44
CA LEU A 11 7.89 6.30 -2.25
C LEU A 11 6.99 7.44 -2.70
N THR A 12 6.11 7.17 -3.64
CA THR A 12 5.15 8.14 -4.16
C THR A 12 3.73 7.67 -3.82
N THR A 13 2.93 8.56 -3.24
CA THR A 13 1.54 8.28 -2.91
C THR A 13 0.63 9.00 -3.89
N TYR A 14 -0.28 8.26 -4.51
CA TYR A 14 -1.29 8.80 -5.42
C TYR A 14 -2.67 8.73 -4.80
N TYR A 15 -3.39 9.83 -4.89
CA TYR A 15 -4.76 9.99 -4.38
C TYR A 15 -5.79 10.14 -5.50
N LYS A 16 -5.33 10.34 -6.73
CA LYS A 16 -6.19 10.50 -7.92
C LYS A 16 -5.72 9.60 -9.06
N GLY A 17 -6.64 8.91 -9.68
CA GLY A 17 -6.34 8.03 -10.80
C GLY A 17 -5.68 8.74 -11.99
N SER A 18 -6.05 10.01 -12.23
CA SER A 18 -5.46 10.83 -13.29
C SER A 18 -3.97 11.11 -13.10
N ASP A 19 -3.46 11.02 -11.87
CA ASP A 19 -2.05 11.27 -11.56
C ASP A 19 -1.19 9.99 -11.65
N ILE A 20 -1.82 8.81 -11.73
CA ILE A 20 -1.13 7.54 -11.79
C ILE A 20 -0.63 7.28 -13.20
N PRO A 21 0.70 7.18 -13.42
CA PRO A 21 1.24 6.82 -14.73
C PRO A 21 0.93 5.35 -15.08
N ASP A 22 1.21 4.95 -16.31
CA ASP A 22 1.20 3.55 -16.68
C ASP A 22 2.36 2.84 -15.98
N LEU A 23 2.03 1.82 -15.19
CA LEU A 23 2.97 1.06 -14.39
C LEU A 23 2.99 -0.40 -14.82
N PRO A 24 4.17 -1.05 -14.79
CA PRO A 24 4.25 -2.48 -15.08
C PRO A 24 3.54 -3.30 -14.00
N GLY A 25 3.28 -4.56 -14.32
CA GLY A 25 2.69 -5.53 -13.41
C GLY A 25 1.36 -6.09 -13.91
N ASN A 26 0.91 -7.15 -13.25
CA ASN A 26 -0.29 -7.90 -13.65
C ASN A 26 -1.17 -8.34 -12.47
N ASN A 27 -0.86 -7.90 -11.26
CA ASN A 27 -1.68 -8.21 -10.09
C ASN A 27 -2.87 -7.24 -10.04
N PHE A 28 -4.06 -7.77 -10.30
CA PHE A 28 -5.29 -6.97 -10.31
C PHE A 28 -5.53 -6.23 -8.99
N PHE A 29 -5.23 -6.85 -7.84
CA PHE A 29 -5.46 -6.23 -6.53
C PHE A 29 -4.58 -5.01 -6.27
N HIS A 30 -3.52 -4.83 -7.05
CA HIS A 30 -2.62 -3.67 -6.98
C HIS A 30 -2.51 -2.96 -8.34
N SER A 31 -3.61 -2.91 -9.09
CA SER A 31 -3.69 -2.31 -10.42
C SER A 31 -4.31 -0.92 -10.41
N LYS A 32 -3.97 -0.13 -11.43
CA LYS A 32 -4.64 1.15 -11.69
C LYS A 32 -6.12 0.97 -12.02
N GLU A 33 -6.48 -0.11 -12.69
CA GLU A 33 -7.86 -0.43 -13.05
C GLU A 33 -8.73 -0.58 -11.80
N LEU A 34 -8.24 -1.31 -10.80
CA LEU A 34 -8.96 -1.43 -9.52
C LEU A 34 -9.01 -0.11 -8.76
N PHE A 35 -7.94 0.68 -8.81
CA PHE A 35 -7.93 2.02 -8.23
C PHE A 35 -9.06 2.88 -8.82
N LEU A 36 -9.18 2.91 -10.14
CA LEU A 36 -10.21 3.71 -10.83
C LEU A 36 -11.62 3.22 -10.48
N LEU A 37 -11.79 1.92 -10.32
CA LEU A 37 -13.06 1.34 -9.90
C LEU A 37 -13.46 1.81 -8.48
N TYR A 38 -12.52 1.78 -7.54
CA TYR A 38 -12.77 2.30 -6.19
C TYR A 38 -13.02 3.81 -6.20
N GLU A 39 -12.24 4.56 -6.98
CA GLU A 39 -12.41 6.03 -7.07
C GLU A 39 -13.81 6.40 -7.58
N ALA A 40 -14.37 5.60 -8.48
CA ALA A 40 -15.73 5.79 -9.01
C ALA A 40 -16.84 5.26 -8.09
N THR A 41 -16.49 4.54 -7.02
CA THR A 41 -17.46 3.91 -6.13
C THR A 41 -17.70 4.79 -4.91
N PRO A 42 -18.97 5.19 -4.63
CA PRO A 42 -19.26 5.98 -3.42
C PRO A 42 -18.78 5.30 -2.14
N SER A 43 -18.32 6.07 -1.18
CA SER A 43 -17.82 5.63 0.13
C SER A 43 -16.49 4.89 0.12
N TYR A 44 -15.85 4.74 -1.04
CA TYR A 44 -14.50 4.17 -1.17
C TYR A 44 -13.51 5.26 -1.55
N THR A 45 -12.38 5.29 -0.87
CA THR A 45 -11.28 6.21 -1.18
C THR A 45 -10.01 5.37 -1.37
N PRO A 46 -9.57 5.16 -2.61
CA PRO A 46 -8.34 4.42 -2.87
C PRO A 46 -7.12 5.31 -2.66
N ILE A 47 -6.02 4.68 -2.23
CA ILE A 47 -4.69 5.29 -2.14
C ILE A 47 -3.69 4.31 -2.76
N TYR A 48 -2.81 4.82 -3.60
CA TYR A 48 -1.85 3.99 -4.33
C TYR A 48 -0.44 4.42 -3.99
N ILE A 49 0.36 3.48 -3.48
CA ILE A 49 1.74 3.73 -3.10
C ILE A 49 2.65 2.97 -4.06
N VAL A 50 3.58 3.68 -4.66
CA VAL A 50 4.54 3.13 -5.62
C VAL A 50 5.96 3.38 -5.14
N ALA A 51 6.75 2.32 -5.08
CA ALA A 51 8.17 2.38 -4.76
C ALA A 51 8.97 2.37 -6.05
N THR A 52 9.83 3.36 -6.22
CA THR A 52 10.73 3.49 -7.38
C THR A 52 12.16 3.71 -6.96
N GLU A 53 13.07 3.26 -7.80
CA GLU A 53 14.50 3.54 -7.73
C GLU A 53 14.98 3.81 -9.15
N GLU A 54 15.62 4.98 -9.38
CA GLU A 54 16.03 5.42 -10.72
C GLU A 54 14.92 5.29 -11.79
N GLN A 55 13.73 5.74 -11.49
CA GLN A 55 12.57 5.66 -12.38
C GLN A 55 12.08 4.23 -12.67
N LYS A 56 12.74 3.20 -12.11
CA LYS A 56 12.27 1.83 -12.17
C LYS A 56 11.25 1.57 -11.07
N THR A 57 10.10 1.03 -11.43
CA THR A 57 9.08 0.62 -10.46
C THR A 57 9.49 -0.68 -9.79
N LEU A 58 9.65 -0.65 -8.48
CA LEU A 58 10.03 -1.83 -7.69
C LEU A 58 8.82 -2.55 -7.11
N ALA A 59 7.84 -1.80 -6.63
CA ALA A 59 6.65 -2.36 -6.00
C ALA A 59 5.48 -1.38 -6.04
N LYS A 60 4.28 -1.93 -5.90
CA LYS A 60 3.01 -1.19 -5.85
C LYS A 60 2.12 -1.76 -4.76
N ILE A 61 1.47 -0.90 -4.00
CA ILE A 61 0.42 -1.29 -3.05
C ILE A 61 -0.80 -0.41 -3.28
N LEU A 62 -1.94 -1.03 -3.51
CA LEU A 62 -3.23 -0.38 -3.52
C LEU A 62 -3.93 -0.65 -2.19
N VAL A 63 -4.36 0.41 -1.55
CA VAL A 63 -5.17 0.35 -0.33
C VAL A 63 -6.48 1.07 -0.57
N VAL A 64 -7.52 0.70 0.17
CA VAL A 64 -8.80 1.35 0.06
C VAL A 64 -9.39 1.66 1.43
N ILE A 65 -9.79 2.91 1.62
CA ILE A 65 -10.52 3.33 2.81
C ILE A 65 -12.00 3.24 2.52
N ARG A 66 -12.70 2.45 3.32
CA ARG A 66 -14.16 2.39 3.31
C ARG A 66 -14.70 3.34 4.36
N LYS A 67 -15.34 4.40 3.91
CA LYS A 67 -15.96 5.37 4.80
C LYS A 67 -17.26 4.81 5.33
N ASN A 68 -17.47 4.97 6.64
CA ASN A 68 -18.76 4.67 7.22
C ASN A 68 -19.78 5.73 6.79
N THR A 69 -20.86 5.29 6.15
CA THR A 69 -21.96 6.13 5.68
C THR A 69 -23.06 6.31 6.72
N SER A 70 -22.90 5.79 7.95
CA SER A 70 -23.86 6.01 9.02
C SER A 70 -23.85 7.49 9.44
N LEU A 71 -24.93 7.93 10.11
CA LEU A 71 -25.11 9.31 10.57
C LEU A 71 -24.09 9.77 11.63
N ILE A 72 -23.13 8.91 11.99
CA ILE A 72 -22.04 9.24 12.92
C ILE A 72 -20.89 9.84 12.12
N PRO A 73 -20.57 11.14 12.27
CA PRO A 73 -19.64 11.86 11.38
C PRO A 73 -18.15 11.66 11.75
N PHE A 74 -17.75 10.51 12.28
CA PHE A 74 -16.39 10.30 12.77
C PHE A 74 -15.61 9.32 11.89
N SER A 75 -14.38 9.71 11.53
CA SER A 75 -13.39 8.85 10.87
C SER A 75 -13.04 7.59 11.69
N ILE A 76 -13.40 7.57 12.97
CA ILE A 76 -13.21 6.44 13.88
C ILE A 76 -13.86 5.14 13.37
N LEU A 77 -14.83 5.24 12.48
CA LEU A 77 -15.52 4.07 11.91
C LEU A 77 -15.03 3.73 10.49
N ASN A 78 -14.08 4.49 9.95
CA ASN A 78 -13.50 4.18 8.66
C ASN A 78 -12.53 3.00 8.78
N ARG A 79 -12.58 2.11 7.80
CA ARG A 79 -11.68 0.95 7.69
C ARG A 79 -10.80 1.12 6.49
N CYS A 80 -9.55 0.71 6.64
CA CYS A 80 -8.61 0.60 5.52
C CYS A 80 -8.35 -0.88 5.25
N ASP A 81 -8.60 -1.31 4.04
CA ASP A 81 -8.39 -2.70 3.61
C ASP A 81 -7.27 -2.75 2.58
N VAL A 82 -6.40 -3.74 2.73
CA VAL A 82 -5.33 -4.06 1.77
C VAL A 82 -5.41 -5.55 1.44
N TYR A 83 -5.54 -5.87 0.16
CA TYR A 83 -5.60 -7.26 -0.30
C TYR A 83 -4.22 -7.75 -0.73
N GLY A 84 -3.62 -8.60 0.09
CA GLY A 84 -2.23 -9.03 -0.06
C GLY A 84 -1.25 -8.06 0.59
N THR A 85 -0.01 -8.10 0.15
CA THR A 85 1.09 -7.27 0.69
C THR A 85 1.77 -6.41 -0.39
N GLY A 86 1.15 -6.29 -1.54
CA GLY A 86 1.68 -5.53 -2.67
C GLY A 86 2.14 -6.43 -3.82
N GLU A 87 2.46 -5.79 -4.93
CA GLU A 87 3.08 -6.42 -6.10
C GLU A 87 4.52 -5.96 -6.20
N TYR A 88 5.44 -6.92 -6.25
CA TYR A 88 6.88 -6.69 -6.30
C TYR A 88 7.40 -7.08 -7.68
N LEU A 89 8.05 -6.15 -8.36
CA LEU A 89 8.39 -6.24 -9.79
C LEU A 89 9.87 -6.54 -10.04
N ASP A 90 10.67 -6.62 -8.99
CA ASP A 90 12.10 -6.91 -9.08
C ASP A 90 12.44 -8.07 -8.13
N ASP A 91 12.87 -9.21 -8.70
CA ASP A 91 13.23 -10.39 -7.93
C ASP A 91 14.62 -10.31 -7.28
N THR A 92 15.41 -9.28 -7.63
CA THR A 92 16.76 -9.08 -7.11
C THR A 92 16.80 -8.30 -5.81
N ILE A 93 15.69 -7.69 -5.40
CA ILE A 93 15.59 -6.89 -4.19
C ILE A 93 15.09 -7.72 -3.00
N ASP A 94 15.39 -7.25 -1.79
CA ASP A 94 14.78 -7.78 -0.57
C ASP A 94 13.34 -7.25 -0.45
N LYS A 95 12.39 -8.09 -0.85
CA LYS A 95 10.96 -7.75 -0.87
C LYS A 95 10.41 -7.43 0.51
N GLU A 96 10.86 -8.14 1.53
CA GLU A 96 10.39 -7.90 2.90
C GLU A 96 10.90 -6.56 3.46
N THR A 97 12.15 -6.20 3.20
CA THR A 97 12.68 -4.89 3.59
C THR A 97 11.94 -3.77 2.88
N LEU A 98 11.71 -3.91 1.57
CA LEU A 98 10.92 -2.93 0.81
C LEU A 98 9.48 -2.84 1.33
N PHE A 99 8.86 -3.97 1.62
CA PHE A 99 7.53 -3.99 2.25
C PHE A 99 7.52 -3.23 3.58
N GLY A 100 8.55 -3.41 4.40
CA GLY A 100 8.69 -2.70 5.68
C GLY A 100 8.72 -1.18 5.51
N GLU A 101 9.47 -0.68 4.53
CA GLU A 101 9.52 0.75 4.20
C GLU A 101 8.15 1.27 3.73
N MET A 102 7.49 0.53 2.84
CA MET A 102 6.17 0.89 2.34
C MET A 102 5.11 0.84 3.46
N LEU A 103 5.17 -0.15 4.34
CA LEU A 103 4.25 -0.30 5.46
C LEU A 103 4.39 0.85 6.46
N SER A 104 5.62 1.24 6.78
CA SER A 104 5.86 2.39 7.67
C SER A 104 5.34 3.68 7.07
N HIS A 105 5.61 3.92 5.80
CA HIS A 105 5.13 5.10 5.08
C HIS A 105 3.60 5.14 5.03
N PHE A 106 2.99 4.05 4.62
CA PHE A 106 1.56 3.86 4.53
C PHE A 106 0.86 4.07 5.89
N THR A 107 1.38 3.44 6.94
CA THR A 107 0.77 3.53 8.27
C THR A 107 0.75 4.97 8.78
N LYS A 108 1.80 5.74 8.54
CA LYS A 108 1.85 7.17 8.89
C LYS A 108 0.85 7.99 8.10
N GLU A 109 0.68 7.71 6.81
CA GLU A 109 -0.26 8.41 5.93
C GLU A 109 -1.72 8.17 6.33
N ILE A 110 -2.05 6.92 6.69
CA ILE A 110 -3.43 6.46 6.91
C ILE A 110 -3.87 6.62 8.37
N PHE A 111 -2.95 6.75 9.29
CA PHE A 111 -3.21 6.79 10.73
C PHE A 111 -4.37 7.71 11.15
N ARG A 112 -4.57 8.83 10.47
CA ARG A 112 -5.63 9.79 10.77
C ARG A 112 -6.94 9.54 10.00
N GLU A 113 -6.89 8.70 8.97
CA GLU A 113 -8.00 8.51 8.03
C GLU A 113 -8.86 7.29 8.36
N ALA A 114 -8.30 6.31 9.06
CA ALA A 114 -8.97 5.06 9.40
C ALA A 114 -8.60 4.59 10.80
N SER A 115 -9.58 4.05 11.51
CA SER A 115 -9.36 3.49 12.86
C SER A 115 -8.93 2.03 12.83
N ILE A 116 -9.19 1.33 11.75
CA ILE A 116 -8.81 -0.06 11.56
C ILE A 116 -8.10 -0.18 10.22
N ILE A 117 -6.92 -0.77 10.23
CA ILE A 117 -6.16 -1.12 9.04
C ILE A 117 -6.02 -2.63 9.01
N GLU A 118 -6.52 -3.27 7.97
CA GLU A 118 -6.52 -4.72 7.82
C GLU A 118 -5.78 -5.14 6.55
N PHE A 119 -4.74 -5.93 6.70
CA PHE A 119 -4.05 -6.60 5.61
C PHE A 119 -4.57 -8.02 5.49
N ARG A 120 -5.08 -8.37 4.33
CA ARG A 120 -5.54 -9.73 4.01
C ARG A 120 -4.47 -10.46 3.22
N ASN A 121 -3.52 -11.04 3.93
CA ASN A 121 -2.43 -11.80 3.35
C ASN A 121 -2.90 -13.24 3.05
N LEU A 122 -3.29 -13.46 1.81
CA LEU A 122 -3.93 -14.71 1.40
C LEU A 122 -2.95 -15.85 1.04
N ASN A 123 -1.69 -15.52 0.76
CA ASN A 123 -0.75 -16.46 0.16
C ASN A 123 0.38 -16.90 1.08
N ASN A 124 0.91 -16.01 1.91
CA ASN A 124 2.04 -16.31 2.80
C ASN A 124 1.92 -15.51 4.09
N SER A 125 1.42 -16.15 5.13
CA SER A 125 1.21 -15.53 6.44
C SER A 125 2.50 -15.11 7.14
N LEU A 126 3.65 -15.61 6.73
CA LEU A 126 4.94 -15.25 7.31
C LEU A 126 5.60 -14.05 6.64
N PHE A 127 5.19 -13.72 5.41
CA PHE A 127 5.75 -12.59 4.70
C PHE A 127 5.49 -11.28 5.45
N GLY A 128 6.54 -10.54 5.70
CA GLY A 128 6.44 -9.24 6.37
C GLY A 128 6.10 -9.28 7.87
N TYR A 129 6.02 -10.46 8.48
CA TYR A 129 5.60 -10.63 9.88
C TYR A 129 6.37 -9.72 10.85
N LYS A 130 7.71 -9.64 10.69
CA LYS A 130 8.57 -8.77 11.51
C LYS A 130 8.18 -7.30 11.37
N HIS A 131 7.89 -6.86 10.14
CA HIS A 131 7.53 -5.47 9.85
C HIS A 131 6.11 -5.15 10.32
N PHE A 132 5.18 -6.09 10.20
CA PHE A 132 3.87 -5.94 10.79
C PHE A 132 3.96 -5.71 12.30
N ARG A 133 4.72 -6.53 12.99
CA ARG A 133 4.90 -6.37 14.44
C ARG A 133 5.55 -5.05 14.82
N SER A 134 6.60 -4.64 14.12
CA SER A 134 7.27 -3.36 14.41
C SER A 134 6.39 -2.14 14.15
N ASN A 135 5.37 -2.26 13.33
CA ASN A 135 4.39 -1.22 13.06
C ASN A 135 3.08 -1.42 13.86
N HIS A 136 3.11 -2.26 14.90
CA HIS A 136 1.99 -2.51 15.82
C HIS A 136 0.77 -3.20 15.19
N TYR A 137 0.97 -3.97 14.13
CA TYR A 137 -0.06 -4.84 13.58
C TYR A 137 -0.07 -6.19 14.29
N PHE A 138 -1.24 -6.77 14.45
CA PHE A 138 -1.44 -8.05 15.12
C PHE A 138 -2.18 -9.02 14.19
N PRO A 139 -1.80 -10.31 14.19
CA PRO A 139 -2.54 -11.31 13.44
C PRO A 139 -3.93 -11.52 14.06
N VAL A 140 -4.92 -11.71 13.20
CA VAL A 140 -6.29 -12.06 13.57
C VAL A 140 -6.61 -13.39 12.89
N ASN A 141 -7.02 -14.39 13.68
CA ASN A 141 -7.43 -15.72 13.20
C ASN A 141 -8.94 -15.77 12.97
#